data_4e703e312fb7a4caa68a96b78bcf5507
#
_entry.id   4e703e312fb7a4caa68a96b78bcf5507
#
_cell.length_a   1.000
_cell.length_b   1.000
_cell.length_c   1.000
_cell.angle_alpha   90.00
_cell.angle_beta   90.00
_cell.angle_gamma   90.00
#
_symmetry.space_group_name_H-M   'P 1'
#
loop_
_entity.id
_entity.type
_entity.pdbx_description
1 polymer ?
#
loop_
_entity_poly.entity_id
_entity_poly.type
_entity_poly.pdbx_seq_one_letter_code
_entity_poly.pdbx_strand_id
1 'polypeptide(L)'
;MLDAALALFSRQGYRATSMREIADRAGVSTGNVYHHFKDKESIFLCLLDTYWQAIDDPDFPVNRALTTGSFPENLEDIGRAARESVARYRPYVTLIYVDVVEFEGSHIKKFYSEMAGRFERFVAAHKDEIRLEGKLRPGIQPASAVMFAFRTFLQHFAVELVFGVPDHYGKSTDEVVTEIAEILRNGMLMPKAEVTPAG
;
A
#
# COMPACT_ATOMS: atom_id res chain seq x y z
N MET A 1 -5.94 15.00 -18.15
CA MET A 1 -6.34 15.85 -17.01
C MET A 1 -5.97 15.23 -15.68
N LEU A 2 -6.39 14.01 -15.38
CA LEU A 2 -6.06 13.36 -14.09
C LEU A 2 -4.55 13.20 -13.88
N ASP A 3 -3.79 12.78 -14.89
CA ASP A 3 -2.32 12.68 -14.78
C ASP A 3 -1.65 14.04 -14.52
N ALA A 4 -2.17 15.12 -15.13
CA ALA A 4 -1.69 16.47 -14.88
C ALA A 4 -1.96 16.90 -13.43
N ALA A 5 -3.16 16.66 -12.93
CA ALA A 5 -3.55 16.95 -11.56
C ALA A 5 -2.75 16.10 -10.55
N LEU A 6 -2.60 14.80 -10.80
CA LEU A 6 -1.80 13.90 -9.97
C LEU A 6 -0.35 14.41 -9.83
N ALA A 7 0.27 14.78 -10.96
CA ALA A 7 1.62 15.30 -10.96
C ALA A 7 1.77 16.65 -10.24
N LEU A 8 0.75 17.51 -10.27
CA LEU A 8 0.76 18.78 -9.56
C LEU A 8 0.50 18.57 -8.06
N PHE A 9 -0.56 17.86 -7.70
CA PHE A 9 -0.89 17.59 -6.30
C PHE A 9 0.22 16.86 -5.55
N SER A 10 0.84 15.86 -6.17
CA SER A 10 1.92 15.11 -5.52
C SER A 10 3.23 15.89 -5.40
N ARG A 11 3.45 16.92 -6.22
CA ARG A 11 4.68 17.73 -6.22
C ARG A 11 4.60 18.95 -5.31
N GLN A 12 3.49 19.69 -5.37
CA GLN A 12 3.35 21.00 -4.72
C GLN A 12 2.17 21.10 -3.73
N GLY A 13 1.41 19.98 -3.55
CA GLY A 13 0.25 19.94 -2.68
C GLY A 13 -1.06 20.36 -3.36
N TYR A 14 -2.17 20.15 -2.67
CA TYR A 14 -3.49 20.48 -3.17
C TYR A 14 -3.73 21.99 -3.16
N ARG A 15 -3.43 22.68 -2.04
CA ARG A 15 -3.72 24.13 -1.89
C ARG A 15 -2.95 24.97 -2.91
N ALA A 16 -1.70 24.62 -3.18
CA ALA A 16 -0.84 25.33 -4.13
C ALA A 16 -1.17 25.05 -5.60
N THR A 17 -2.09 24.14 -5.90
CA THR A 17 -2.49 23.78 -7.26
C THR A 17 -3.83 24.44 -7.61
N SER A 18 -3.92 25.05 -8.82
CA SER A 18 -5.13 25.66 -9.37
C SER A 18 -5.70 24.85 -10.53
N MET A 19 -7.01 25.01 -10.79
CA MET A 19 -7.68 24.44 -11.96
C MET A 19 -7.04 24.89 -13.28
N ARG A 20 -6.53 26.13 -13.33
CA ARG A 20 -5.82 26.69 -14.48
C ARG A 20 -4.51 25.95 -14.73
N GLU A 21 -3.69 25.74 -13.70
CA GLU A 21 -2.43 24.99 -13.84
C GLU A 21 -2.66 23.54 -14.29
N ILE A 22 -3.75 22.91 -13.80
CA ILE A 22 -4.15 21.58 -14.27
C ILE A 22 -4.50 21.61 -15.76
N ALA A 23 -5.27 22.61 -16.21
CA ALA A 23 -5.65 22.81 -17.60
C ALA A 23 -4.41 23.02 -18.50
N ASP A 24 -3.55 23.98 -18.09
CA ASP A 24 -2.33 24.34 -18.80
C ASP A 24 -1.40 23.12 -18.95
N ARG A 25 -1.21 22.37 -17.87
CA ARG A 25 -0.38 21.16 -17.87
C ARG A 25 -1.00 20.00 -18.69
N ALA A 26 -2.32 19.92 -18.74
CA ALA A 26 -3.05 18.92 -19.51
C ALA A 26 -3.18 19.30 -21.01
N GLY A 27 -2.78 20.50 -21.40
CA GLY A 27 -2.92 20.99 -22.77
C GLY A 27 -4.38 21.24 -23.19
N VAL A 28 -5.26 21.61 -22.25
CA VAL A 28 -6.69 21.86 -22.49
C VAL A 28 -7.10 23.23 -21.96
N SER A 29 -8.29 23.73 -22.35
CA SER A 29 -8.81 24.95 -21.77
C SER A 29 -9.31 24.73 -20.33
N THR A 30 -9.26 25.77 -19.49
CA THR A 30 -9.83 25.72 -18.14
C THR A 30 -11.33 25.40 -18.16
N GLY A 31 -12.06 25.90 -19.17
CA GLY A 31 -13.47 25.55 -19.39
C GLY A 31 -13.70 24.06 -19.63
N ASN A 32 -12.77 23.40 -20.33
CA ASN A 32 -12.82 21.96 -20.54
C ASN A 32 -12.64 21.19 -19.22
N VAL A 33 -11.74 21.63 -18.33
CA VAL A 33 -11.57 21.02 -17.00
C VAL A 33 -12.86 21.15 -16.18
N TYR A 34 -13.50 22.33 -16.15
CA TYR A 34 -14.78 22.54 -15.46
C TYR A 34 -15.95 21.81 -16.08
N HIS A 35 -15.86 21.44 -17.35
CA HIS A 35 -16.87 20.57 -17.99
C HIS A 35 -16.86 19.14 -17.41
N HIS A 36 -15.68 18.63 -17.01
CA HIS A 36 -15.53 17.28 -16.48
C HIS A 36 -15.55 17.21 -14.96
N PHE A 37 -15.06 18.23 -14.29
CA PHE A 37 -14.92 18.27 -12.83
C PHE A 37 -15.49 19.57 -12.27
N LYS A 38 -16.43 19.44 -11.34
CA LYS A 38 -17.09 20.58 -10.72
C LYS A 38 -16.09 21.52 -10.05
N ASP A 39 -15.10 20.97 -9.39
CA ASP A 39 -14.09 21.68 -8.61
C ASP A 39 -12.80 20.85 -8.48
N LYS A 40 -11.80 21.46 -7.87
CA LYS A 40 -10.50 20.83 -7.65
C LYS A 40 -10.56 19.64 -6.71
N GLU A 41 -11.47 19.64 -5.74
CA GLU A 41 -11.68 18.57 -4.78
C GLU A 41 -12.25 17.31 -5.46
N SER A 42 -13.17 17.48 -6.42
CA SER A 42 -13.68 16.34 -7.20
C SER A 42 -12.61 15.64 -8.03
N ILE A 43 -11.59 16.36 -8.50
CA ILE A 43 -10.41 15.76 -9.14
C ILE A 43 -9.58 14.98 -8.12
N PHE A 44 -9.35 15.56 -6.95
CA PHE A 44 -8.56 14.92 -5.89
C PHE A 44 -9.21 13.62 -5.40
N LEU A 45 -10.52 13.63 -5.18
CA LEU A 45 -11.31 12.45 -4.82
C LEU A 45 -11.26 11.37 -5.91
N CYS A 46 -11.40 11.77 -7.19
CA CYS A 46 -11.29 10.83 -8.30
C CYS A 46 -9.92 10.13 -8.36
N LEU A 47 -8.85 10.86 -8.03
CA LEU A 47 -7.50 10.28 -7.96
C LEU A 47 -7.36 9.30 -6.78
N LEU A 48 -7.88 9.63 -5.61
CA LEU A 48 -7.90 8.69 -4.49
C LEU A 48 -8.70 7.43 -4.82
N ASP A 49 -9.90 7.58 -5.41
CA ASP A 49 -10.73 6.45 -5.82
C ASP A 49 -10.02 5.55 -6.85
N THR A 50 -9.30 6.15 -7.80
CA THR A 50 -8.47 5.42 -8.77
C THR A 50 -7.42 4.56 -8.05
N TYR A 51 -6.79 5.11 -7.01
CA TYR A 51 -5.80 4.37 -6.24
C TYR A 51 -6.43 3.25 -5.40
N TRP A 52 -7.59 3.50 -4.78
CA TRP A 52 -8.30 2.47 -4.03
C TRP A 52 -8.76 1.31 -4.92
N GLN A 53 -9.21 1.59 -6.13
CA GLN A 53 -9.53 0.56 -7.13
C GLN A 53 -8.29 -0.24 -7.53
N ALA A 54 -7.14 0.42 -7.73
CA ALA A 54 -5.91 -0.25 -8.06
C ALA A 54 -5.43 -1.19 -6.94
N ILE A 55 -5.60 -0.81 -5.66
CA ILE A 55 -5.25 -1.66 -4.51
C ILE A 55 -6.14 -2.92 -4.45
N ASP A 56 -7.38 -2.84 -4.90
CA ASP A 56 -8.32 -3.98 -4.91
C ASP A 56 -8.14 -4.88 -6.15
N ASP A 57 -7.34 -4.47 -7.13
CA ASP A 57 -7.09 -5.25 -8.34
C ASP A 57 -6.28 -6.50 -8.00
N PRO A 58 -6.68 -7.71 -8.47
CA PRO A 58 -5.90 -8.93 -8.31
C PRO A 58 -4.46 -8.84 -8.84
N ASP A 59 -4.22 -8.03 -9.88
CA ASP A 59 -2.91 -7.78 -10.47
C ASP A 59 -2.07 -6.74 -9.70
N PHE A 60 -2.59 -6.17 -8.61
CA PHE A 60 -1.79 -5.33 -7.74
C PHE A 60 -0.62 -6.16 -7.19
N PRO A 61 0.63 -5.65 -7.23
CA PRO A 61 1.82 -6.49 -6.98
C PRO A 61 1.74 -7.30 -5.69
N VAL A 62 1.28 -6.69 -4.60
CA VAL A 62 1.15 -7.39 -3.31
C VAL A 62 0.03 -8.43 -3.32
N ASN A 63 -1.12 -8.16 -3.95
CA ASN A 63 -2.21 -9.12 -4.06
C ASN A 63 -1.75 -10.36 -4.82
N ARG A 64 -1.05 -10.15 -5.93
CA ARG A 64 -0.45 -11.23 -6.72
C ARG A 64 0.56 -12.03 -5.89
N ALA A 65 1.47 -11.38 -5.16
CA ALA A 65 2.43 -12.08 -4.31
C ALA A 65 1.75 -12.90 -3.21
N LEU A 66 0.67 -12.38 -2.61
CA LEU A 66 -0.11 -13.08 -1.59
C LEU A 66 -0.85 -14.31 -2.14
N THR A 67 -1.31 -14.28 -3.39
CA THR A 67 -2.13 -15.34 -3.99
C THR A 67 -1.31 -16.36 -4.78
N THR A 68 -0.10 -16.02 -5.24
CA THR A 68 0.77 -16.94 -5.99
C THR A 68 1.82 -17.65 -5.14
N GLY A 69 2.02 -17.21 -3.91
CA GLY A 69 2.99 -17.78 -2.97
C GLY A 69 2.34 -18.56 -1.83
N SER A 70 3.16 -19.03 -0.91
CA SER A 70 2.73 -19.64 0.35
C SER A 70 3.01 -18.68 1.50
N PHE A 71 2.03 -17.88 1.88
CA PHE A 71 2.17 -17.04 3.07
C PHE A 71 2.20 -17.91 4.33
N PRO A 72 3.11 -17.69 5.28
CA PRO A 72 4.08 -16.60 5.38
C PRO A 72 5.50 -16.96 4.88
N GLU A 73 5.64 -18.08 4.20
CA GLU A 73 6.94 -18.53 3.68
C GLU A 73 7.49 -17.59 2.61
N ASN A 74 6.60 -16.89 1.88
CA ASN A 74 6.93 -15.91 0.82
C ASN A 74 6.98 -14.45 1.30
N LEU A 75 7.24 -14.19 2.57
CA LEU A 75 7.28 -12.81 3.11
C LEU A 75 8.29 -11.91 2.39
N GLU A 76 9.41 -12.44 1.93
CA GLU A 76 10.41 -11.69 1.16
C GLU A 76 9.86 -11.26 -0.21
N ASP A 77 9.06 -12.11 -0.87
CA ASP A 77 8.39 -11.76 -2.13
C ASP A 77 7.33 -10.68 -1.91
N ILE A 78 6.59 -10.75 -0.80
CA ILE A 78 5.65 -9.71 -0.40
C ILE A 78 6.38 -8.38 -0.14
N GLY A 79 7.55 -8.42 0.50
CA GLY A 79 8.39 -7.26 0.70
C GLY A 79 8.81 -6.61 -0.63
N ARG A 80 9.30 -7.42 -1.57
CA ARG A 80 9.66 -6.94 -2.93
C ARG A 80 8.44 -6.38 -3.68
N ALA A 81 7.30 -7.06 -3.59
CA ALA A 81 6.04 -6.61 -4.20
C ALA A 81 5.52 -5.30 -3.57
N ALA A 82 5.70 -5.12 -2.25
CA ALA A 82 5.37 -3.87 -1.57
C ALA A 82 6.25 -2.72 -2.09
N ARG A 83 7.55 -2.94 -2.30
CA ARG A 83 8.45 -1.96 -2.91
C ARG A 83 8.00 -1.59 -4.32
N GLU A 84 7.69 -2.58 -5.16
CA GLU A 84 7.15 -2.36 -6.51
C GLU A 84 5.86 -1.53 -6.46
N SER A 85 4.95 -1.85 -5.54
CA SER A 85 3.69 -1.12 -5.36
C SER A 85 3.92 0.34 -5.00
N VAL A 86 4.80 0.62 -4.03
CA VAL A 86 5.12 2.01 -3.65
C VAL A 86 5.81 2.75 -4.79
N ALA A 87 6.75 2.13 -5.50
CA ALA A 87 7.45 2.73 -6.63
C ALA A 87 6.47 3.08 -7.76
N ARG A 88 5.60 2.14 -8.14
CA ARG A 88 4.62 2.28 -9.23
C ARG A 88 3.55 3.33 -8.91
N TYR A 89 3.07 3.37 -7.67
CA TYR A 89 1.98 4.25 -7.25
C TYR A 89 2.46 5.42 -6.37
N ARG A 90 3.76 5.75 -6.41
CA ARG A 90 4.37 6.81 -5.60
C ARG A 90 3.58 8.12 -5.57
N PRO A 91 3.11 8.69 -6.69
CA PRO A 91 2.34 9.94 -6.66
C PRO A 91 1.02 9.78 -5.89
N TYR A 92 0.34 8.65 -6.00
CA TYR A 92 -0.89 8.36 -5.27
C TYR A 92 -0.65 8.18 -3.77
N VAL A 93 0.42 7.46 -3.39
CA VAL A 93 0.82 7.33 -1.98
C VAL A 93 1.11 8.72 -1.39
N THR A 94 1.72 9.61 -2.17
CA THR A 94 1.94 11.01 -1.75
C THR A 94 0.62 11.74 -1.49
N LEU A 95 -0.45 11.50 -2.27
CA LEU A 95 -1.77 12.12 -2.04
C LEU A 95 -2.36 11.76 -0.68
N ILE A 96 -2.06 10.58 -0.13
CA ILE A 96 -2.49 10.20 1.22
C ILE A 96 -1.92 11.18 2.26
N TYR A 97 -0.62 11.51 2.13
CA TYR A 97 0.02 12.49 3.02
C TYR A 97 -0.48 13.91 2.79
N VAL A 98 -0.77 14.29 1.54
CA VAL A 98 -1.43 15.56 1.21
C VAL A 98 -2.80 15.64 1.88
N ASP A 99 -3.60 14.57 1.84
CA ASP A 99 -4.91 14.52 2.50
C ASP A 99 -4.79 14.69 4.02
N VAL A 100 -3.83 14.01 4.64
CA VAL A 100 -3.59 14.14 6.08
C VAL A 100 -3.26 15.58 6.47
N VAL A 101 -2.38 16.24 5.70
CA VAL A 101 -1.88 17.59 6.03
C VAL A 101 -2.89 18.68 5.67
N GLU A 102 -3.55 18.58 4.53
CA GLU A 102 -4.36 19.67 3.99
C GLU A 102 -5.87 19.52 4.24
N PHE A 103 -6.35 18.29 4.52
CA PHE A 103 -7.75 17.96 4.76
C PHE A 103 -7.99 17.22 6.09
N GLU A 104 -6.96 17.14 6.96
CA GLU A 104 -7.04 16.42 8.24
C GLU A 104 -7.46 14.95 8.08
N GLY A 105 -7.11 14.34 6.94
CA GLY A 105 -7.43 12.96 6.60
C GLY A 105 -8.91 12.70 6.28
N SER A 106 -9.70 13.74 5.99
CA SER A 106 -11.16 13.62 5.82
C SER A 106 -11.58 12.65 4.73
N HIS A 107 -10.84 12.57 3.62
CA HIS A 107 -11.16 11.72 2.49
C HIS A 107 -10.67 10.28 2.67
N ILE A 108 -9.54 10.09 3.36
CA ILE A 108 -8.96 8.74 3.56
C ILE A 108 -9.53 8.01 4.77
N LYS A 109 -10.20 8.69 5.70
CA LYS A 109 -10.77 8.09 6.93
C LYS A 109 -11.65 6.88 6.63
N LYS A 110 -12.54 6.99 5.64
CA LYS A 110 -13.44 5.89 5.26
C LYS A 110 -12.65 4.65 4.82
N PHE A 111 -11.67 4.83 3.94
CA PHE A 111 -10.84 3.73 3.46
C PHE A 111 -10.12 3.02 4.63
N TYR A 112 -9.51 3.78 5.52
CA TYR A 112 -8.80 3.22 6.67
C TYR A 112 -9.74 2.59 7.72
N SER A 113 -10.96 3.12 7.90
CA SER A 113 -11.94 2.51 8.81
C SER A 113 -12.45 1.15 8.32
N GLU A 114 -12.44 0.91 7.01
CA GLU A 114 -12.86 -0.34 6.39
C GLU A 114 -11.71 -1.35 6.19
N MET A 115 -10.48 -0.96 6.51
CA MET A 115 -9.28 -1.74 6.17
C MET A 115 -9.29 -3.16 6.76
N ALA A 116 -9.65 -3.33 8.03
CA ALA A 116 -9.72 -4.64 8.66
C ALA A 116 -10.67 -5.58 7.91
N GLY A 117 -11.88 -5.11 7.61
CA GLY A 117 -12.86 -5.89 6.85
C GLY A 117 -12.42 -6.20 5.40
N ARG A 118 -11.59 -5.34 4.79
CA ARG A 118 -11.01 -5.62 3.47
C ARG A 118 -10.03 -6.80 3.55
N PHE A 119 -9.14 -6.80 4.53
CA PHE A 119 -8.22 -7.92 4.76
C PHE A 119 -8.93 -9.21 5.16
N GLU A 120 -9.97 -9.15 5.98
CA GLU A 120 -10.80 -10.30 6.31
C GLU A 120 -11.44 -10.92 5.07
N ARG A 121 -12.06 -10.11 4.21
CA ARG A 121 -12.64 -10.58 2.94
C ARG A 121 -11.58 -11.15 2.00
N PHE A 122 -10.43 -10.49 1.89
CA PHE A 122 -9.33 -10.97 1.05
C PHE A 122 -8.84 -12.34 1.51
N VAL A 123 -8.53 -12.50 2.79
CA VAL A 123 -8.07 -13.78 3.35
C VAL A 123 -9.14 -14.88 3.23
N ALA A 124 -10.41 -14.54 3.44
CA ALA A 124 -11.51 -15.49 3.28
C ALA A 124 -11.67 -15.97 1.82
N ALA A 125 -11.48 -15.07 0.85
CA ALA A 125 -11.54 -15.40 -0.57
C ALA A 125 -10.36 -16.25 -1.06
N HIS A 126 -9.19 -16.14 -0.40
CA HIS A 126 -7.94 -16.77 -0.83
C HIS A 126 -7.37 -17.74 0.24
N LYS A 127 -8.22 -18.33 1.05
CA LYS A 127 -7.81 -19.23 2.16
C LYS A 127 -7.00 -20.46 1.71
N ASP A 128 -7.26 -20.93 0.49
CA ASP A 128 -6.59 -22.11 -0.07
C ASP A 128 -5.16 -21.79 -0.54
N GLU A 129 -4.90 -20.53 -0.91
CA GLU A 129 -3.58 -20.00 -1.25
C GLU A 129 -2.82 -19.52 0.00
N ILE A 130 -3.53 -18.85 0.92
CA ILE A 130 -2.97 -18.27 2.15
C ILE A 130 -2.98 -19.29 3.32
N ARG A 131 -2.57 -20.45 3.20
CA ARG A 131 -2.65 -21.61 4.12
C ARG A 131 -2.13 -21.36 5.54
N LEU A 132 -2.82 -20.54 6.34
CA LEU A 132 -2.43 -20.15 7.71
C LEU A 132 -3.04 -21.03 8.82
N GLU A 133 -3.95 -21.92 8.50
CA GLU A 133 -4.65 -22.73 9.50
C GLU A 133 -3.66 -23.59 10.30
N GLY A 134 -3.70 -23.47 11.61
CA GLY A 134 -2.82 -24.20 12.54
C GLY A 134 -1.35 -23.71 12.58
N LYS A 135 -0.96 -22.72 11.77
CA LYS A 135 0.41 -22.23 11.75
C LYS A 135 0.65 -21.01 12.64
N LEU A 136 -0.38 -20.21 12.87
CA LEU A 136 -0.27 -18.97 13.65
C LEU A 136 -0.24 -19.24 15.15
N ARG A 137 0.45 -18.39 15.88
CA ARG A 137 0.43 -18.38 17.35
C ARG A 137 -0.99 -18.10 17.86
N PRO A 138 -1.38 -18.67 19.03
CA PRO A 138 -2.67 -18.39 19.64
C PRO A 138 -2.94 -16.89 19.75
N GLY A 139 -4.17 -16.47 19.38
CA GLY A 139 -4.60 -15.08 19.44
C GLY A 139 -4.28 -14.25 18.19
N ILE A 140 -3.46 -14.74 17.25
CA ILE A 140 -3.21 -14.06 15.97
C ILE A 140 -4.24 -14.51 14.94
N GLN A 141 -4.98 -13.54 14.39
CA GLN A 141 -5.93 -13.78 13.31
C GLN A 141 -5.24 -13.74 11.94
N PRO A 142 -5.64 -14.59 10.97
CA PRO A 142 -5.05 -14.60 9.62
C PRO A 142 -5.05 -13.22 8.94
N ALA A 143 -6.17 -12.50 8.99
CA ALA A 143 -6.28 -11.17 8.42
C ALA A 143 -5.30 -10.18 9.06
N SER A 144 -5.11 -10.25 10.38
CA SER A 144 -4.15 -9.41 11.08
C SER A 144 -2.71 -9.73 10.66
N ALA A 145 -2.36 -11.02 10.52
CA ALA A 145 -1.02 -11.43 10.09
C ALA A 145 -0.68 -10.86 8.70
N VAL A 146 -1.59 -11.03 7.73
CA VAL A 146 -1.42 -10.49 6.36
C VAL A 146 -1.37 -8.96 6.37
N MET A 147 -2.28 -8.32 7.10
CA MET A 147 -2.33 -6.85 7.21
C MET A 147 -1.04 -6.28 7.80
N PHE A 148 -0.54 -6.85 8.90
CA PHE A 148 0.71 -6.39 9.53
C PHE A 148 1.92 -6.59 8.63
N ALA A 149 2.03 -7.75 7.96
CA ALA A 149 3.10 -8.00 7.01
C ALA A 149 3.11 -6.94 5.89
N PHE A 150 1.97 -6.75 5.23
CA PHE A 150 1.83 -5.76 4.16
C PHE A 150 2.17 -4.35 4.64
N ARG A 151 1.57 -3.90 5.76
CA ARG A 151 1.76 -2.53 6.27
C ARG A 151 3.17 -2.25 6.72
N THR A 152 3.87 -3.23 7.29
CA THR A 152 5.27 -3.07 7.70
C THR A 152 6.15 -2.79 6.49
N PHE A 153 6.06 -3.59 5.44
CA PHE A 153 6.80 -3.36 4.22
C PHE A 153 6.38 -2.07 3.50
N LEU A 154 5.07 -1.81 3.40
CA LEU A 154 4.56 -0.60 2.77
C LEU A 154 5.11 0.66 3.44
N GLN A 155 5.10 0.72 4.78
CA GLN A 155 5.62 1.86 5.54
C GLN A 155 7.12 2.02 5.36
N HIS A 156 7.89 0.93 5.39
CA HIS A 156 9.32 0.97 5.13
C HIS A 156 9.62 1.61 3.77
N PHE A 157 8.98 1.12 2.71
CA PHE A 157 9.19 1.65 1.37
C PHE A 157 8.58 3.02 1.11
N ALA A 158 7.56 3.42 1.87
CA ALA A 158 7.07 4.80 1.83
C ALA A 158 8.16 5.77 2.35
N VAL A 159 8.89 5.43 3.41
CA VAL A 159 10.02 6.23 3.88
C VAL A 159 11.14 6.29 2.84
N GLU A 160 11.51 5.14 2.26
CA GLU A 160 12.56 5.07 1.24
C GLU A 160 12.19 5.87 -0.02
N LEU A 161 11.02 5.62 -0.58
CA LEU A 161 10.68 6.07 -1.94
C LEU A 161 9.86 7.37 -1.97
N VAL A 162 8.98 7.60 -0.99
CA VAL A 162 8.13 8.81 -0.96
C VAL A 162 8.82 9.93 -0.20
N PHE A 163 9.37 9.64 0.98
CA PHE A 163 10.11 10.64 1.77
C PHE A 163 11.53 10.87 1.24
N GLY A 164 12.04 9.97 0.41
CA GLY A 164 13.37 10.10 -0.22
C GLY A 164 14.52 9.85 0.74
N VAL A 165 14.34 8.95 1.71
CA VAL A 165 15.38 8.56 2.68
C VAL A 165 15.80 7.11 2.42
N PRO A 166 16.67 6.86 1.42
CA PRO A 166 17.17 5.51 1.15
C PRO A 166 18.02 5.00 2.33
N ASP A 167 18.10 3.70 2.46
CA ASP A 167 18.98 3.01 3.42
C ASP A 167 18.84 3.50 4.87
N HIS A 168 17.64 3.96 5.26
CA HIS A 168 17.40 4.56 6.58
C HIS A 168 17.56 3.58 7.76
N TYR A 169 17.73 2.28 7.48
CA TYR A 169 18.19 1.26 8.45
C TYR A 169 19.69 0.95 8.35
N GLY A 170 20.46 1.65 7.50
CA GLY A 170 21.89 1.40 7.30
C GLY A 170 22.19 0.05 6.64
N LYS A 171 21.23 -0.51 5.91
CA LYS A 171 21.28 -1.81 5.23
C LYS A 171 20.72 -1.69 3.82
N SER A 172 21.13 -2.59 2.93
CA SER A 172 20.53 -2.70 1.61
C SER A 172 19.07 -3.12 1.68
N THR A 173 18.31 -2.83 0.62
CA THR A 173 16.90 -3.21 0.50
C THR A 173 16.66 -4.70 0.75
N ASP A 174 17.50 -5.58 0.18
CA ASP A 174 17.33 -7.04 0.34
C ASP A 174 17.61 -7.50 1.78
N GLU A 175 18.63 -6.93 2.44
CA GLU A 175 18.91 -7.24 3.85
C GLU A 175 17.76 -6.82 4.75
N VAL A 176 17.19 -5.63 4.54
CA VAL A 176 16.04 -5.15 5.33
C VAL A 176 14.80 -5.98 5.07
N VAL A 177 14.52 -6.34 3.82
CA VAL A 177 13.38 -7.22 3.48
C VAL A 177 13.51 -8.56 4.19
N THR A 178 14.69 -9.16 4.16
CA THR A 178 14.96 -10.44 4.84
C THR A 178 14.78 -10.30 6.36
N GLU A 179 15.33 -9.26 6.96
CA GLU A 179 15.22 -9.05 8.42
C GLU A 179 13.78 -8.80 8.86
N ILE A 180 13.03 -7.97 8.16
CA ILE A 180 11.60 -7.76 8.43
C ILE A 180 10.82 -9.08 8.29
N ALA A 181 11.09 -9.86 7.22
CA ALA A 181 10.45 -11.15 7.02
C ALA A 181 10.74 -12.13 8.18
N GLU A 182 11.99 -12.20 8.66
CA GLU A 182 12.37 -13.02 9.81
C GLU A 182 11.67 -12.57 11.11
N ILE A 183 11.64 -11.27 11.38
CA ILE A 183 10.95 -10.72 12.56
C ILE A 183 9.46 -11.08 12.51
N LEU A 184 8.80 -10.87 11.38
CA LEU A 184 7.39 -11.17 11.20
C LEU A 184 7.12 -12.66 11.32
N ARG A 185 7.93 -13.51 10.67
CA ARG A 185 7.79 -14.97 10.70
C ARG A 185 7.92 -15.49 12.12
N ASN A 186 8.96 -15.10 12.85
CA ASN A 186 9.20 -15.53 14.22
C ASN A 186 8.17 -14.97 15.22
N GLY A 187 7.61 -13.79 14.96
CA GLY A 187 6.55 -13.18 15.76
C GLY A 187 5.18 -13.81 15.57
N MET A 188 4.87 -14.27 14.35
CA MET A 188 3.52 -14.74 13.97
C MET A 188 3.36 -16.25 14.07
N LEU A 189 4.40 -17.02 13.74
CA LEU A 189 4.29 -18.48 13.64
C LEU A 189 4.56 -19.19 14.95
N MET A 190 3.97 -20.36 15.09
CA MET A 190 4.38 -21.33 16.10
C MET A 190 5.85 -21.71 15.88
N PRO A 191 6.65 -21.89 16.96
CA PRO A 191 7.99 -22.44 16.82
C PRO A 191 7.91 -23.78 16.08
N LYS A 192 8.80 -24.01 15.13
CA LYS A 192 8.95 -25.36 14.56
C LYS A 192 9.28 -26.30 15.73
N ALA A 193 8.53 -27.40 15.86
CA ALA A 193 8.87 -28.44 16.82
C ALA A 193 10.32 -28.86 16.54
N GLU A 194 11.19 -28.77 17.52
CA GLU A 194 12.52 -29.34 17.42
C GLU A 194 12.34 -30.83 17.16
N VAL A 195 12.74 -31.28 15.97
CA VAL A 195 12.84 -32.73 15.69
C VAL A 195 13.98 -33.22 16.55
N THR A 196 13.64 -33.72 17.74
CA THR A 196 14.62 -34.42 18.56
C THR A 196 15.12 -35.60 17.71
N PRO A 197 16.41 -35.68 17.36
CA PRO A 197 16.92 -36.86 16.66
C PRO A 197 16.64 -38.06 17.54
N ALA A 198 15.90 -39.04 16.98
CA ALA A 198 15.69 -40.32 17.62
C ALA A 198 17.07 -40.93 17.91
N GLY A 199 17.39 -41.06 19.21
CA GLY A 199 18.59 -41.70 19.69
C GLY A 199 18.60 -43.22 19.40
#